data_e1d7a111d361af0686412a175460e42a
#
_entry.id   e1d7a111d361af0686412a175460e42a
#
_cell.length_a   1.000
_cell.length_b   1.000
_cell.length_c   1.000
_cell.angle_alpha   90.00
_cell.angle_beta   90.00
_cell.angle_gamma   90.00
#
_symmetry.space_group_name_H-M   'P 1'
#
loop_
_entity.id
_entity.type
_entity.pdbx_description
1 polymer ?
#
loop_
_entity_poly.entity_id
_entity_poly.type
_entity_poly.pdbx_seq_one_letter_code
_entity_poly.pdbx_strand_id
1 'polypeptide(L)'
;NESLAQRGLNVTSIHRSNNLIQTLDDADAILVGGGNTFHLLHELQRLNLVEKIKSVVNSGIPYIGWSAGSNAACPTIRTTNDMPIIEPESFEALGLVDFQINPHYTERTIEGHGGESRLQRLMEYSAINEIPVVCLPEACAIRIDENGTRLLSSEPVKLIKKGSKIESLHHGMVEI
;
A
#
# COMPACT_ATOMS: atom_id res chain seq x y z
N ASN A 1 3.96 14.85 -12.39
CA ASN A 1 2.81 15.27 -13.22
C ASN A 1 3.12 15.33 -14.72
N GLU A 2 4.31 15.83 -15.14
CA GLU A 2 4.67 15.94 -16.55
C GLU A 2 4.66 14.59 -17.30
N SER A 3 5.18 13.55 -16.69
CA SER A 3 5.25 12.20 -17.28
C SER A 3 3.86 11.58 -17.53
N LEU A 4 2.86 11.87 -16.69
CA LEU A 4 1.49 11.41 -16.85
C LEU A 4 0.74 12.29 -17.87
N ALA A 5 0.97 13.60 -17.85
CA ALA A 5 0.39 14.51 -18.82
C ALA A 5 0.82 14.19 -20.27
N GLN A 6 2.09 13.78 -20.47
CA GLN A 6 2.59 13.31 -21.78
C GLN A 6 1.86 12.05 -22.29
N ARG A 7 1.20 11.31 -21.39
CA ARG A 7 0.38 10.13 -21.71
C ARG A 7 -1.11 10.44 -21.84
N GLY A 8 -1.47 11.73 -21.87
CA GLY A 8 -2.85 12.19 -22.01
C GLY A 8 -3.68 12.12 -20.71
N LEU A 9 -3.03 11.93 -19.56
CA LEU A 9 -3.69 11.91 -18.25
C LEU A 9 -3.68 13.31 -17.64
N ASN A 10 -4.87 13.81 -17.28
CA ASN A 10 -4.99 15.05 -16.52
C ASN A 10 -4.89 14.77 -15.04
N VAL A 11 -3.81 15.23 -14.40
CA VAL A 11 -3.54 14.96 -12.98
C VAL A 11 -3.72 16.22 -12.15
N THR A 12 -4.71 16.19 -11.28
CA THR A 12 -4.97 17.23 -10.29
C THR A 12 -4.42 16.81 -8.93
N SER A 13 -3.57 17.66 -8.36
CA SER A 13 -3.03 17.41 -7.02
C SER A 13 -4.04 17.84 -5.97
N ILE A 14 -4.48 16.91 -5.13
CA ILE A 14 -5.58 17.16 -4.19
C ILE A 14 -5.29 18.31 -3.23
N HIS A 15 -4.04 18.47 -2.77
CA HIS A 15 -3.66 19.57 -1.87
C HIS A 15 -3.71 20.97 -2.49
N ARG A 16 -3.95 21.07 -3.80
CA ARG A 16 -4.17 22.34 -4.53
C ARG A 16 -5.65 22.60 -4.79
N SER A 17 -6.51 21.68 -4.40
CA SER A 17 -7.96 21.84 -4.58
C SER A 17 -8.56 22.72 -3.47
N ASN A 18 -9.51 23.55 -3.85
CA ASN A 18 -10.31 24.33 -2.91
C ASN A 18 -11.49 23.51 -2.33
N ASN A 19 -11.79 22.36 -2.93
CA ASN A 19 -12.84 21.45 -2.48
C ASN A 19 -12.38 20.00 -2.67
N LEU A 20 -11.79 19.42 -1.62
CA LEU A 20 -11.21 18.08 -1.62
C LEU A 20 -12.25 17.00 -1.94
N ILE A 21 -13.44 17.12 -1.37
CA ILE A 21 -14.52 16.14 -1.54
C ILE A 21 -14.99 16.11 -2.99
N GLN A 22 -15.28 17.27 -3.56
CA GLN A 22 -15.70 17.37 -4.96
C GLN A 22 -14.62 16.86 -5.92
N THR A 23 -13.34 17.15 -5.63
CA THR A 23 -12.21 16.66 -6.45
C THR A 23 -12.14 15.15 -6.46
N LEU A 24 -12.46 14.50 -5.35
CA LEU A 24 -12.52 13.01 -5.28
C LEU A 24 -13.76 12.47 -5.99
N ASP A 25 -14.91 13.16 -5.90
CA ASP A 25 -16.15 12.74 -6.59
C ASP A 25 -16.02 12.84 -8.13
N ASP A 26 -15.28 13.82 -8.62
CA ASP A 26 -15.08 14.07 -10.04
C ASP A 26 -13.89 13.29 -10.64
N ALA A 27 -13.18 12.49 -9.84
CA ALA A 27 -12.00 11.78 -10.29
C ALA A 27 -12.33 10.50 -11.07
N ASP A 28 -11.65 10.27 -12.18
CA ASP A 28 -11.68 9.01 -12.93
C ASP A 28 -10.76 7.93 -12.32
N ALA A 29 -9.80 8.32 -11.50
CA ALA A 29 -8.91 7.45 -10.76
C ALA A 29 -8.24 8.20 -9.60
N ILE A 30 -7.89 7.48 -8.54
CA ILE A 30 -7.15 7.99 -7.39
C ILE A 30 -5.73 7.44 -7.44
N LEU A 31 -4.73 8.35 -7.47
CA LEU A 31 -3.32 8.00 -7.45
C LEU A 31 -2.69 8.45 -6.12
N VAL A 32 -2.12 7.51 -5.37
CA VAL A 32 -1.45 7.79 -4.10
C VAL A 32 0.01 7.39 -4.18
N GLY A 33 0.87 8.39 -4.12
CA GLY A 33 2.31 8.25 -4.28
C GLY A 33 3.05 7.77 -3.04
N GLY A 34 4.36 7.64 -3.22
CA GLY A 34 5.30 7.40 -2.14
C GLY A 34 5.54 8.63 -1.26
N GLY A 35 6.23 8.43 -0.16
CA GLY A 35 6.57 9.39 0.87
C GLY A 35 6.62 8.68 2.21
N ASN A 36 6.51 9.43 3.30
CA ASN A 36 6.39 8.83 4.62
C ASN A 36 4.95 8.38 4.90
N THR A 37 4.76 7.10 5.16
CA THR A 37 3.44 6.48 5.35
C THR A 37 2.68 7.03 6.55
N PHE A 38 3.37 7.33 7.66
CA PHE A 38 2.74 7.92 8.85
C PHE A 38 2.23 9.33 8.55
N HIS A 39 3.01 10.13 7.84
CA HIS A 39 2.60 11.48 7.45
C HIS A 39 1.43 11.44 6.46
N LEU A 40 1.47 10.53 5.48
CA LEU A 40 0.37 10.33 4.54
C LEU A 40 -0.94 10.01 5.29
N LEU A 41 -0.91 9.00 6.17
CA LEU A 41 -2.11 8.60 6.91
C LEU A 41 -2.60 9.71 7.84
N HIS A 42 -1.70 10.40 8.56
CA HIS A 42 -2.04 11.54 9.39
C HIS A 42 -2.79 12.62 8.60
N GLU A 43 -2.30 12.99 7.41
CA GLU A 43 -2.96 13.99 6.58
C GLU A 43 -4.33 13.51 6.04
N LEU A 44 -4.45 12.24 5.65
CA LEU A 44 -5.72 11.66 5.22
C LEU A 44 -6.76 11.70 6.36
N GLN A 45 -6.36 11.37 7.59
CA GLN A 45 -7.22 11.42 8.79
C GLN A 45 -7.59 12.86 9.13
N ARG A 46 -6.59 13.76 9.26
CA ARG A 46 -6.79 15.17 9.56
C ARG A 46 -7.76 15.87 8.59
N LEU A 47 -7.74 15.47 7.33
CA LEU A 47 -8.61 16.04 6.29
C LEU A 47 -9.92 15.26 6.12
N ASN A 48 -10.18 14.24 6.93
CA ASN A 48 -11.35 13.35 6.86
C ASN A 48 -11.51 12.69 5.47
N LEU A 49 -10.39 12.33 4.83
CA LEU A 49 -10.38 11.76 3.49
C LEU A 49 -10.40 10.22 3.47
N VAL A 50 -10.11 9.55 4.59
CA VAL A 50 -10.05 8.07 4.66
C VAL A 50 -11.37 7.46 4.18
N GLU A 51 -12.48 7.78 4.83
CA GLU A 51 -13.80 7.21 4.48
C GLU A 51 -14.28 7.70 3.11
N LYS A 52 -13.92 8.94 2.71
CA LYS A 52 -14.28 9.45 1.40
C LYS A 52 -13.59 8.68 0.28
N ILE A 53 -12.28 8.42 0.40
CA ILE A 53 -11.52 7.64 -0.59
C ILE A 53 -12.08 6.21 -0.66
N LYS A 54 -12.32 5.56 0.49
CA LYS A 54 -12.95 4.23 0.54
C LYS A 54 -14.27 4.21 -0.22
N SER A 55 -15.14 5.18 0.04
CA SER A 55 -16.45 5.28 -0.63
C SER A 55 -16.32 5.43 -2.14
N VAL A 56 -15.42 6.29 -2.60
CA VAL A 56 -15.19 6.54 -4.04
C VAL A 56 -14.61 5.29 -4.73
N VAL A 57 -13.64 4.63 -4.11
CA VAL A 57 -13.06 3.39 -4.65
C VAL A 57 -14.09 2.26 -4.68
N ASN A 58 -14.89 2.11 -3.62
CA ASN A 58 -15.96 1.09 -3.56
C ASN A 58 -17.09 1.36 -4.58
N SER A 59 -17.23 2.59 -5.07
CA SER A 59 -18.16 2.91 -6.17
C SER A 59 -17.60 2.55 -7.56
N GLY A 60 -16.37 2.04 -7.63
CA GLY A 60 -15.75 1.55 -8.87
C GLY A 60 -14.65 2.44 -9.43
N ILE A 61 -14.28 3.53 -8.75
CA ILE A 61 -13.17 4.40 -9.18
C ILE A 61 -11.84 3.70 -8.85
N PRO A 62 -10.94 3.49 -9.83
CA PRO A 62 -9.68 2.80 -9.61
C PRO A 62 -8.77 3.52 -8.60
N TYR A 63 -8.12 2.75 -7.73
CA TYR A 63 -7.05 3.20 -6.84
C TYR A 63 -5.70 2.67 -7.34
N ILE A 64 -4.71 3.52 -7.44
CA ILE A 64 -3.34 3.17 -7.79
C ILE A 64 -2.42 3.69 -6.70
N GLY A 65 -1.83 2.79 -5.91
CA GLY A 65 -0.90 3.11 -4.83
C GLY A 65 0.49 2.52 -5.06
N TRP A 66 1.53 3.27 -4.71
CA TRP A 66 2.90 2.74 -4.66
C TRP A 66 3.63 3.24 -3.42
N SER A 67 4.53 2.43 -2.85
CA SER A 67 5.27 2.75 -1.62
C SER A 67 4.30 3.05 -0.45
N ALA A 68 4.32 4.26 0.11
CA ALA A 68 3.37 4.69 1.13
C ALA A 68 1.91 4.54 0.69
N GLY A 69 1.60 4.77 -0.60
CA GLY A 69 0.27 4.55 -1.16
C GLY A 69 -0.14 3.08 -1.17
N SER A 70 0.80 2.14 -1.31
CA SER A 70 0.50 0.70 -1.14
C SER A 70 0.17 0.37 0.32
N ASN A 71 0.91 0.92 1.29
CA ASN A 71 0.59 0.75 2.71
C ASN A 71 -0.76 1.38 3.06
N ALA A 72 -1.07 2.55 2.51
CA ALA A 72 -2.36 3.21 2.76
C ALA A 72 -3.56 2.40 2.23
N ALA A 73 -3.40 1.58 1.18
CA ALA A 73 -4.45 0.70 0.68
C ALA A 73 -4.79 -0.47 1.64
N CYS A 74 -3.85 -0.84 2.51
CA CYS A 74 -3.97 -1.96 3.45
C CYS A 74 -4.96 -1.66 4.59
N PRO A 75 -5.33 -2.67 5.41
CA PRO A 75 -6.13 -2.46 6.61
C PRO A 75 -5.44 -1.54 7.62
N THR A 76 -4.11 -1.65 7.75
CA THR A 76 -3.29 -0.80 8.62
C THR A 76 -1.96 -0.46 7.98
N ILE A 77 -1.28 0.57 8.48
CA ILE A 77 0.08 0.92 8.04
C ILE A 77 1.19 0.18 8.82
N ARG A 78 0.87 -0.82 9.63
CA ARG A 78 1.79 -1.47 10.57
C ARG A 78 2.96 -2.20 9.93
N THR A 79 2.90 -2.51 8.64
CA THR A 79 3.95 -3.18 7.89
C THR A 79 4.81 -2.23 7.04
N THR A 80 4.69 -0.91 7.25
CA THR A 80 5.56 0.08 6.61
C THR A 80 7.02 -0.05 7.04
N ASN A 81 7.94 0.38 6.18
CA ASN A 81 9.37 0.47 6.51
C ASN A 81 9.76 1.88 7.01
N ASP A 82 8.81 2.81 7.05
CA ASP A 82 9.08 4.22 7.35
C ASP A 82 9.28 4.48 8.84
N MET A 83 10.01 5.55 9.14
CA MET A 83 10.11 6.09 10.49
C MET A 83 8.82 6.81 10.87
N PRO A 84 8.30 6.64 12.10
CA PRO A 84 7.12 7.36 12.60
C PRO A 84 7.47 8.81 12.96
N ILE A 85 7.57 9.66 11.94
CA ILE A 85 7.92 11.09 12.11
C ILE A 85 6.77 11.94 12.64
N ILE A 86 5.56 11.41 12.63
CA ILE A 86 4.33 11.99 13.17
C ILE A 86 3.43 10.83 13.62
N GLU A 87 2.62 11.07 14.65
CA GLU A 87 1.65 10.10 15.13
C GLU A 87 0.29 10.33 14.44
N PRO A 88 -0.24 9.38 13.64
CA PRO A 88 -1.60 9.45 13.13
C PRO A 88 -2.62 9.17 14.26
N GLU A 89 -3.88 9.51 14.09
CA GLU A 89 -4.95 9.25 15.08
C GLU A 89 -5.11 7.74 15.35
N SER A 90 -4.90 6.92 14.35
CA SER A 90 -4.84 5.45 14.44
C SER A 90 -3.93 4.91 13.33
N PHE A 91 -3.56 3.62 13.43
CA PHE A 91 -2.84 2.94 12.36
C PHE A 91 -3.78 2.34 11.30
N GLU A 92 -5.09 2.44 11.50
CA GLU A 92 -6.07 1.99 10.51
C GLU A 92 -6.02 2.87 9.27
N ALA A 93 -5.94 2.23 8.12
CA ALA A 93 -5.77 2.88 6.83
C ALA A 93 -7.03 2.73 5.95
N LEU A 94 -6.88 2.71 4.63
CA LEU A 94 -8.03 2.69 3.73
C LEU A 94 -8.77 1.34 3.72
N GLY A 95 -8.10 0.21 4.01
CA GLY A 95 -8.73 -1.11 4.01
C GLY A 95 -9.37 -1.46 2.66
N LEU A 96 -8.73 -1.11 1.55
CA LEU A 96 -9.18 -1.44 0.19
C LEU A 96 -8.87 -2.88 -0.19
N VAL A 97 -8.00 -3.52 0.58
CA VAL A 97 -7.60 -4.92 0.49
C VAL A 97 -7.63 -5.54 1.88
N ASP A 98 -7.68 -6.86 1.98
CA ASP A 98 -7.77 -7.62 3.24
C ASP A 98 -6.42 -8.21 3.70
N PHE A 99 -5.32 -7.75 3.10
CA PHE A 99 -3.94 -8.13 3.41
C PHE A 99 -3.05 -6.91 3.61
N GLN A 100 -1.89 -7.13 4.21
CA GLN A 100 -0.85 -6.11 4.35
C GLN A 100 0.14 -6.20 3.18
N ILE A 101 0.77 -5.07 2.86
CA ILE A 101 1.88 -5.01 1.90
C ILE A 101 3.10 -4.45 2.60
N ASN A 102 4.26 -5.10 2.44
CA ASN A 102 5.55 -4.50 2.72
C ASN A 102 6.19 -4.13 1.38
N PRO A 103 6.09 -2.87 0.92
CA PRO A 103 6.65 -2.43 -0.36
C PRO A 103 8.17 -2.32 -0.28
N HIS A 104 8.83 -2.31 -1.45
CA HIS A 104 10.29 -2.28 -1.54
C HIS A 104 10.97 -3.42 -0.78
N TYR A 105 10.29 -4.59 -0.70
CA TYR A 105 10.83 -5.72 0.03
C TYR A 105 12.16 -6.18 -0.55
N THR A 106 13.11 -6.43 0.31
CA THR A 106 14.41 -6.99 -0.05
C THR A 106 14.97 -7.81 1.10
N GLU A 107 15.67 -8.90 0.78
CA GLU A 107 16.44 -9.71 1.73
C GLU A 107 17.92 -9.30 1.77
N ARG A 108 18.29 -8.28 0.99
CA ARG A 108 19.65 -7.76 1.02
C ARG A 108 19.94 -7.16 2.39
N THR A 109 21.01 -7.62 3.02
CA THR A 109 21.53 -7.08 4.27
C THR A 109 22.80 -6.30 3.99
N ILE A 110 23.11 -5.34 4.85
CA ILE A 110 24.39 -4.62 4.81
C ILE A 110 25.40 -5.51 5.54
N GLU A 111 26.50 -5.85 4.89
CA GLU A 111 27.56 -6.66 5.48
C GLU A 111 28.11 -5.98 6.75
N GLY A 112 28.23 -6.76 7.83
CA GLY A 112 28.65 -6.25 9.15
C GLY A 112 27.58 -5.52 9.94
N HIS A 113 26.34 -5.40 9.42
CA HIS A 113 25.24 -4.80 10.17
C HIS A 113 24.51 -5.84 11.02
N GLY A 114 24.53 -5.67 12.35
CA GLY A 114 23.90 -6.59 13.31
C GLY A 114 22.40 -6.35 13.55
N GLY A 115 21.73 -5.51 12.75
CA GLY A 115 20.31 -5.22 12.89
C GLY A 115 19.41 -6.28 12.25
N GLU A 116 18.14 -6.29 12.64
CA GLU A 116 17.13 -7.19 12.10
C GLU A 116 16.90 -6.98 10.62
N SER A 117 16.74 -8.08 9.89
CA SER A 117 16.30 -8.05 8.50
C SER A 117 14.82 -7.66 8.40
N ARG A 118 14.38 -7.23 7.20
CA ARG A 118 12.95 -6.99 6.95
C ARG A 118 12.11 -8.24 7.20
N LEU A 119 12.61 -9.39 6.78
CA LEU A 119 11.92 -10.66 7.01
C LEU A 119 11.69 -10.91 8.50
N GLN A 120 12.71 -10.75 9.35
CA GLN A 120 12.57 -10.93 10.80
C GLN A 120 11.46 -10.05 11.38
N ARG A 121 11.45 -8.75 11.07
CA ARG A 121 10.40 -7.81 11.54
C ARG A 121 8.99 -8.20 11.08
N LEU A 122 8.85 -8.68 9.84
CA LEU A 122 7.55 -9.14 9.33
C LEU A 122 7.12 -10.47 9.94
N MET A 123 8.07 -11.35 10.29
CA MET A 123 7.77 -12.57 11.05
C MET A 123 7.30 -12.26 12.47
N GLU A 124 7.90 -11.27 13.14
CA GLU A 124 7.42 -10.79 14.45
C GLU A 124 6.00 -10.23 14.36
N TYR A 125 5.73 -9.40 13.32
CA TYR A 125 4.38 -8.91 13.07
C TYR A 125 3.38 -10.07 12.92
N SER A 126 3.68 -11.06 12.09
CA SER A 126 2.76 -12.18 11.79
C SER A 126 2.68 -13.24 12.90
N ALA A 127 3.58 -13.19 13.89
CA ALA A 127 3.46 -14.04 15.09
C ALA A 127 2.24 -13.68 15.93
N ILE A 128 1.83 -12.40 15.95
CA ILE A 128 0.74 -11.87 16.77
C ILE A 128 -0.42 -11.29 15.97
N ASN A 129 -0.27 -11.07 14.66
CA ASN A 129 -1.31 -10.53 13.79
C ASN A 129 -1.81 -11.60 12.80
N GLU A 130 -3.11 -11.59 12.52
CA GLU A 130 -3.76 -12.58 11.65
C GLU A 130 -3.69 -12.21 10.18
N ILE A 131 -3.61 -10.91 9.87
CA ILE A 131 -3.63 -10.39 8.51
C ILE A 131 -2.36 -10.79 7.77
N PRO A 132 -2.47 -11.48 6.62
CA PRO A 132 -1.31 -11.91 5.85
C PRO A 132 -0.53 -10.72 5.28
N VAL A 133 0.77 -10.89 5.04
CA VAL A 133 1.66 -9.85 4.53
C VAL A 133 2.28 -10.26 3.21
N VAL A 134 2.01 -9.50 2.15
CA VAL A 134 2.71 -9.64 0.87
C VAL A 134 4.01 -8.84 0.91
N CYS A 135 5.14 -9.54 0.77
CA CYS A 135 6.47 -8.96 0.70
C CYS A 135 6.75 -8.51 -0.74
N LEU A 136 6.32 -7.30 -1.13
CA LEU A 136 6.31 -6.84 -2.52
C LEU A 136 7.65 -6.18 -2.92
N PRO A 137 8.50 -6.84 -3.75
CA PRO A 137 9.75 -6.27 -4.23
C PRO A 137 9.53 -5.15 -5.26
N GLU A 138 10.64 -4.52 -5.69
CA GLU A 138 10.63 -3.61 -6.84
C GLU A 138 10.19 -4.32 -8.12
N ALA A 139 9.65 -3.57 -9.06
CA ALA A 139 9.15 -4.04 -10.36
C ALA A 139 8.04 -5.11 -10.26
N CYS A 140 7.35 -5.20 -9.10
CA CYS A 140 6.19 -6.04 -8.89
C CYS A 140 4.95 -5.19 -8.66
N ALA A 141 3.77 -5.73 -9.04
CA ALA A 141 2.49 -5.09 -8.76
C ALA A 141 1.42 -6.15 -8.46
N ILE A 142 0.42 -5.75 -7.67
CA ILE A 142 -0.81 -6.52 -7.44
C ILE A 142 -1.94 -5.75 -8.08
N ARG A 143 -2.70 -6.42 -8.95
CA ARG A 143 -3.93 -5.91 -9.53
C ARG A 143 -5.10 -6.69 -8.95
N ILE A 144 -6.11 -5.96 -8.49
CA ILE A 144 -7.36 -6.52 -7.96
C ILE A 144 -8.50 -5.93 -8.76
N ASP A 145 -9.35 -6.78 -9.29
CA ASP A 145 -10.56 -6.42 -10.02
C ASP A 145 -11.64 -7.52 -9.86
N GLU A 146 -12.73 -7.42 -10.60
CA GLU A 146 -13.84 -8.39 -10.58
C GLU A 146 -13.43 -9.83 -10.92
N ASN A 147 -12.27 -10.03 -11.56
CA ASN A 147 -11.73 -11.34 -11.90
C ASN A 147 -10.87 -11.93 -10.78
N GLY A 148 -10.61 -11.18 -9.71
CA GLY A 148 -9.81 -11.56 -8.56
C GLY A 148 -8.46 -10.87 -8.46
N THR A 149 -7.55 -11.45 -7.67
CA THR A 149 -6.22 -10.89 -7.40
C THR A 149 -5.18 -11.48 -8.34
N ARG A 150 -4.43 -10.62 -9.01
CA ARG A 150 -3.34 -11.00 -9.93
C ARG A 150 -2.02 -10.38 -9.49
N LEU A 151 -1.01 -11.21 -9.32
CA LEU A 151 0.37 -10.79 -9.11
C LEU A 151 1.08 -10.60 -10.46
N LEU A 152 1.71 -9.46 -10.64
CA LEU A 152 2.59 -9.12 -11.76
C LEU A 152 4.03 -9.07 -11.23
N SER A 153 4.82 -10.09 -11.52
CA SER A 153 6.21 -10.20 -11.05
C SER A 153 7.01 -11.11 -11.98
N SER A 154 8.33 -10.91 -12.04
CA SER A 154 9.26 -11.80 -12.74
C SER A 154 9.73 -12.97 -11.86
N GLU A 155 9.70 -12.78 -10.55
CA GLU A 155 10.17 -13.74 -9.55
C GLU A 155 9.07 -14.03 -8.52
N PRO A 156 9.12 -15.16 -7.81
CA PRO A 156 8.18 -15.45 -6.74
C PRO A 156 8.22 -14.40 -5.62
N VAL A 157 7.06 -14.05 -5.12
CA VAL A 157 6.86 -13.07 -4.04
C VAL A 157 6.46 -13.80 -2.76
N LYS A 158 7.07 -13.46 -1.62
CA LYS A 158 6.74 -14.08 -0.35
C LYS A 158 5.41 -13.57 0.20
N LEU A 159 4.60 -14.49 0.68
CA LEU A 159 3.42 -14.27 1.50
C LEU A 159 3.70 -14.81 2.90
N ILE A 160 3.62 -13.96 3.92
CA ILE A 160 3.77 -14.35 5.31
C ILE A 160 2.37 -14.40 5.94
N LYS A 161 1.99 -15.57 6.44
CA LYS A 161 0.71 -15.81 7.13
C LYS A 161 0.92 -15.91 8.64
N LYS A 162 -0.17 -15.89 9.39
CA LYS A 162 -0.18 -16.06 10.86
C LYS A 162 0.75 -17.20 11.30
N GLY A 163 1.47 -16.97 12.40
CA GLY A 163 2.44 -17.94 12.93
C GLY A 163 3.72 -18.02 12.11
N SER A 164 4.02 -16.97 11.34
CA SER A 164 5.26 -16.87 10.54
C SER A 164 5.39 -17.92 9.44
N LYS A 165 4.26 -18.48 8.98
CA LYS A 165 4.24 -19.40 7.83
C LYS A 165 4.51 -18.63 6.55
N ILE A 166 5.52 -19.04 5.79
CA ILE A 166 5.92 -18.42 4.52
C ILE A 166 5.44 -19.27 3.36
N GLU A 167 4.75 -18.65 2.42
CA GLU A 167 4.32 -19.23 1.14
C GLU A 167 4.91 -18.40 -0.02
N SER A 168 4.93 -18.97 -1.21
CA SER A 168 5.38 -18.27 -2.43
C SER A 168 4.20 -18.03 -3.36
N LEU A 169 3.99 -16.76 -3.71
CA LEU A 169 3.06 -16.36 -4.76
C LEU A 169 3.81 -16.26 -6.09
N HIS A 170 3.23 -16.77 -7.15
CA HIS A 170 3.80 -16.74 -8.50
C HIS A 170 3.00 -15.81 -9.40
N HIS A 171 3.63 -15.35 -10.50
CA HIS A 171 2.96 -14.52 -11.49
C HIS A 171 1.64 -15.15 -11.96
N GLY A 172 0.60 -14.37 -12.05
CA GLY A 172 -0.74 -14.80 -12.44
C GLY A 172 -1.78 -14.60 -11.34
N MET A 173 -2.86 -15.36 -11.40
CA MET A 173 -3.91 -15.33 -10.38
C MET A 173 -3.39 -15.92 -9.07
N VAL A 174 -3.66 -15.27 -7.96
CA VAL A 174 -3.21 -15.67 -6.62
C VAL A 174 -4.34 -15.56 -5.61
N GLU A 175 -4.26 -16.38 -4.56
CA GLU A 175 -5.07 -16.28 -3.34
C GLU A 175 -4.16 -15.80 -2.20
N ILE A 176 -4.57 -14.75 -1.49
CA ILE A 176 -3.79 -14.15 -0.41
C ILE A 176 -4.49 -14.38 0.93
#